data_6ec5220ce378f7d7eb7f07801f895cce
#
_entry.id   6ec5220ce378f7d7eb7f07801f895cce
#
_cell.length_a   1.000
_cell.length_b   1.000
_cell.length_c   1.000
_cell.angle_alpha   90.00
_cell.angle_beta   90.00
_cell.angle_gamma   90.00
#
_symmetry.space_group_name_H-M   'P 1'
#
loop_
_entity.id
_entity.type
_entity.pdbx_description
1 polymer ?
#
loop_
_entity_poly.entity_id
_entity_poly.type
_entity_poly.pdbx_seq_one_letter_code
_entity_poly.pdbx_strand_id
1 'polypeptide(L)'
;MKIFIVYFFLFLSMLQAREIGQTEITTEEGMEVYQKEKYYILKKNVEIESDNFKLTAQEVKAYFEKDLYDITVIYSKGNVIFESNQGLKVLGNEVDHNIKKEKIDVRGKESFLKNNDFTMVSDGSININNSSGDFKLYGLNSKLSTDEIIIIGEDIKGKYVNVDGENIVDILTVKDPTKVNIQTETSNMFAKRATYNK
;
A
#
# COMPACT_ATOMS: atom_id res chain seq x y z
N MET A 1 23.11 -24.64 59.94
CA MET A 1 22.37 -24.94 58.71
C MET A 1 21.76 -23.64 58.19
N LYS A 2 22.41 -22.99 57.17
CA LYS A 2 21.95 -21.70 56.64
C LYS A 2 21.08 -21.99 55.40
N ILE A 3 19.83 -21.59 55.46
CA ILE A 3 18.85 -21.71 54.39
C ILE A 3 19.09 -20.55 53.43
N PHE A 4 19.53 -20.85 52.19
CA PHE A 4 19.60 -19.90 51.10
C PHE A 4 18.23 -19.82 50.43
N ILE A 5 17.55 -18.69 50.59
CA ILE A 5 16.34 -18.39 49.85
C ILE A 5 16.76 -17.75 48.53
N VAL A 6 16.65 -18.50 47.40
CA VAL A 6 16.84 -17.98 46.05
C VAL A 6 15.53 -17.35 45.64
N TYR A 7 15.52 -16.01 45.58
CA TYR A 7 14.44 -15.25 44.93
C TYR A 7 14.59 -15.40 43.41
N PHE A 8 13.77 -16.27 42.84
CA PHE A 8 13.58 -16.37 41.40
C PHE A 8 12.65 -15.21 40.96
N PHE A 9 13.25 -14.10 40.53
CA PHE A 9 12.51 -13.02 39.88
C PHE A 9 12.06 -13.50 38.49
N LEU A 10 10.84 -13.97 38.40
CA LEU A 10 10.12 -14.14 37.14
C LEU A 10 9.83 -12.72 36.60
N PHE A 11 10.68 -12.25 35.67
CA PHE A 11 10.33 -11.18 34.76
C PHE A 11 9.22 -11.72 33.83
N LEU A 12 7.98 -11.62 34.24
CA LEU A 12 6.85 -11.60 33.29
C LEU A 12 6.97 -10.31 32.51
N SER A 13 7.61 -10.35 31.33
CA SER A 13 7.37 -9.40 30.28
C SER A 13 5.89 -9.52 29.94
N MET A 14 5.07 -8.62 30.49
CA MET A 14 3.71 -8.42 30.03
C MET A 14 3.84 -7.98 28.57
N LEU A 15 3.62 -8.90 27.63
CA LEU A 15 3.21 -8.58 26.27
C LEU A 15 1.86 -7.86 26.46
N GLN A 16 1.89 -6.53 26.52
CA GLN A 16 0.67 -5.73 26.41
C GLN A 16 0.19 -5.91 24.98
N ALA A 17 -0.77 -6.78 24.78
CA ALA A 17 -1.50 -6.85 23.53
C ALA A 17 -2.22 -5.51 23.36
N ARG A 18 -2.11 -4.91 22.17
CA ARG A 18 -2.82 -3.69 21.79
C ARG A 18 -4.32 -3.85 22.09
N GLU A 19 -4.93 -2.87 22.73
CA GLU A 19 -6.39 -2.86 22.93
C GLU A 19 -7.10 -2.51 21.61
N ILE A 20 -8.25 -3.12 21.37
CA ILE A 20 -9.09 -2.85 20.18
C ILE A 20 -9.48 -1.35 20.18
N GLY A 21 -9.33 -0.69 19.03
CA GLY A 21 -9.59 0.73 18.85
C GLY A 21 -8.40 1.66 19.11
N GLN A 22 -7.27 1.13 19.57
CA GLN A 22 -6.04 1.91 19.74
C GLN A 22 -5.17 1.86 18.47
N THR A 23 -4.44 2.95 18.21
CA THR A 23 -3.36 2.97 17.23
C THR A 23 -2.04 2.95 17.97
N GLU A 24 -1.20 1.97 17.69
CA GLU A 24 0.15 1.87 18.21
C GLU A 24 1.14 2.45 17.20
N ILE A 25 2.06 3.29 17.68
CA ILE A 25 3.10 3.91 16.85
C ILE A 25 4.46 3.62 17.50
N THR A 26 5.33 2.94 16.77
CA THR A 26 6.69 2.63 17.18
C THR A 26 7.69 3.27 16.22
N THR A 27 8.77 3.84 16.75
CA THR A 27 9.87 4.45 15.98
C THR A 27 11.14 4.51 16.83
N GLU A 28 12.31 4.41 16.22
CA GLU A 28 13.59 4.49 16.95
C GLU A 28 14.03 5.93 17.26
N GLU A 29 13.66 6.92 16.45
CA GLU A 29 14.08 8.33 16.66
C GLU A 29 13.00 9.21 17.30
N GLY A 30 11.80 8.65 17.55
CA GLY A 30 10.69 9.37 18.17
C GLY A 30 9.82 10.13 17.18
N MET A 31 8.94 10.98 17.71
CA MET A 31 7.92 11.72 16.98
C MET A 31 8.15 13.23 17.10
N GLU A 32 8.16 13.93 15.98
CA GLU A 32 8.12 15.38 15.90
C GLU A 32 6.70 15.83 15.52
N VAL A 33 6.03 16.60 16.39
CA VAL A 33 4.63 17.03 16.16
C VAL A 33 4.56 18.53 15.86
N TYR A 34 3.94 18.87 14.73
CA TYR A 34 3.73 20.23 14.25
C TYR A 34 2.24 20.57 14.33
N GLN A 35 1.80 20.99 15.50
CA GLN A 35 0.38 21.21 15.83
C GLN A 35 -0.30 22.29 14.96
N LYS A 36 0.40 23.36 14.61
CA LYS A 36 -0.14 24.44 13.79
C LYS A 36 -0.40 24.00 12.35
N GLU A 37 0.55 23.26 11.80
CA GLU A 37 0.54 22.73 10.43
C GLU A 37 -0.21 21.41 10.32
N LYS A 38 -0.62 20.84 11.46
CA LYS A 38 -1.38 19.60 11.58
C LYS A 38 -0.71 18.40 10.91
N TYR A 39 0.55 18.16 11.19
CA TYR A 39 1.25 16.94 10.80
C TYR A 39 2.24 16.50 11.88
N TYR A 40 2.67 15.27 11.78
CA TYR A 40 3.81 14.75 12.53
C TYR A 40 4.75 13.97 11.62
N ILE A 41 6.00 13.84 12.08
CA ILE A 41 7.05 13.07 11.39
C ILE A 41 7.57 12.02 12.36
N LEU A 42 7.70 10.78 11.84
CA LEU A 42 8.30 9.63 12.49
C LEU A 42 9.51 9.20 11.67
N LYS A 43 10.61 8.84 12.30
CA LYS A 43 11.85 8.48 11.61
C LYS A 43 12.45 7.21 12.17
N LYS A 44 13.03 6.42 11.28
CA LYS A 44 13.79 5.22 11.53
C LYS A 44 12.96 4.08 12.12
N ASN A 45 12.82 3.04 11.31
CA ASN A 45 12.07 1.82 11.65
C ASN A 45 10.68 2.11 12.21
N VAL A 46 9.92 2.90 11.45
CA VAL A 46 8.57 3.29 11.81
C VAL A 46 7.61 2.12 11.61
N GLU A 47 6.81 1.84 12.62
CA GLU A 47 5.68 0.93 12.54
C GLU A 47 4.44 1.64 13.11
N ILE A 48 3.36 1.62 12.34
CA ILE A 48 2.02 2.11 12.75
C ILE A 48 1.06 0.94 12.60
N GLU A 49 0.43 0.55 13.69
CA GLU A 49 -0.55 -0.52 13.70
C GLU A 49 -1.87 -0.03 14.29
N SER A 50 -2.95 -0.24 13.55
CA SER A 50 -4.33 0.07 13.95
C SER A 50 -5.23 -1.15 13.68
N ASP A 51 -6.50 -1.06 14.05
CA ASP A 51 -7.47 -2.12 13.73
C ASP A 51 -7.69 -2.27 12.23
N ASN A 52 -7.40 -1.24 11.43
CA ASN A 52 -7.71 -1.20 10.01
C ASN A 52 -6.50 -1.46 9.11
N PHE A 53 -5.29 -1.15 9.58
CA PHE A 53 -4.08 -1.31 8.77
C PHE A 53 -2.81 -1.43 9.61
N LYS A 54 -1.78 -1.96 8.99
CA LYS A 54 -0.39 -1.95 9.43
C LYS A 54 0.47 -1.27 8.38
N LEU A 55 1.35 -0.36 8.81
CA LEU A 55 2.31 0.36 7.97
C LEU A 55 3.71 0.24 8.57
N THR A 56 4.70 -0.15 7.78
CA THR A 56 6.11 -0.06 8.13
C THR A 56 6.87 0.76 7.10
N ALA A 57 7.83 1.60 7.55
CA ALA A 57 8.64 2.45 6.68
C ALA A 57 9.90 2.95 7.42
N GLN A 58 10.83 3.59 6.71
CA GLN A 58 11.95 4.30 7.36
C GLN A 58 11.56 5.71 7.84
N GLU A 59 10.66 6.37 7.11
CA GLU A 59 10.14 7.68 7.47
C GLU A 59 8.65 7.74 7.14
N VAL A 60 7.87 8.33 8.03
CA VAL A 60 6.44 8.61 7.83
C VAL A 60 6.16 10.05 8.21
N LYS A 61 5.51 10.79 7.30
CA LYS A 61 4.89 12.08 7.57
C LYS A 61 3.38 11.93 7.45
N ALA A 62 2.65 12.11 8.54
CA ALA A 62 1.20 11.98 8.57
C ALA A 62 0.52 13.33 8.88
N TYR A 63 -0.47 13.68 8.07
CA TYR A 63 -1.34 14.83 8.29
C TYR A 63 -2.61 14.41 8.97
N PHE A 64 -3.08 15.22 9.92
CA PHE A 64 -4.28 14.96 10.70
C PHE A 64 -5.23 16.18 10.70
N GLU A 65 -6.49 15.98 11.06
CA GLU A 65 -7.46 17.07 11.13
C GLU A 65 -7.80 17.51 12.55
N LYS A 66 -8.32 16.62 13.36
CA LYS A 66 -8.80 16.90 14.72
C LYS A 66 -7.74 16.58 15.76
N ASP A 67 -7.24 15.37 15.74
CA ASP A 67 -6.23 14.84 16.64
C ASP A 67 -5.20 13.99 15.89
N LEU A 68 -4.16 13.53 16.57
CA LEU A 68 -3.04 12.80 15.96
C LEU A 68 -3.44 11.46 15.30
N TYR A 69 -4.62 10.93 15.61
CA TYR A 69 -5.11 9.67 15.10
C TYR A 69 -6.13 9.85 13.94
N ASP A 70 -6.68 11.08 13.78
CA ASP A 70 -7.57 11.44 12.66
C ASP A 70 -6.76 11.74 11.40
N ILE A 71 -6.03 10.72 10.92
CA ILE A 71 -5.07 10.82 9.82
C ILE A 71 -5.82 10.96 8.49
N THR A 72 -5.39 11.93 7.67
CA THR A 72 -5.99 12.22 6.36
C THR A 72 -5.08 11.92 5.19
N VAL A 73 -3.76 12.12 5.35
CA VAL A 73 -2.75 11.85 4.34
C VAL A 73 -1.51 11.27 5.02
N ILE A 74 -0.96 10.22 4.43
CA ILE A 74 0.30 9.60 4.85
C ILE A 74 1.29 9.66 3.68
N TYR A 75 2.50 10.17 3.94
CA TYR A 75 3.67 10.07 3.07
C TYR A 75 4.69 9.16 3.73
N SER A 76 5.02 8.05 3.11
CA SER A 76 5.94 7.04 3.64
C SER A 76 7.12 6.84 2.72
N LYS A 77 8.31 6.66 3.27
CA LYS A 77 9.55 6.44 2.52
C LYS A 77 10.41 5.35 3.12
N GLY A 78 11.13 4.64 2.24
CA GLY A 78 12.12 3.62 2.57
C GLY A 78 11.48 2.27 2.94
N ASN A 79 11.50 1.33 1.98
CA ASN A 79 10.99 -0.04 2.14
C ASN A 79 9.58 -0.08 2.74
N VAL A 80 8.68 0.69 2.14
CA VAL A 80 7.32 0.83 2.65
C VAL A 80 6.55 -0.47 2.45
N ILE A 81 5.89 -0.94 3.51
CA ILE A 81 4.91 -2.02 3.49
C ILE A 81 3.64 -1.48 4.15
N PHE A 82 2.54 -1.51 3.41
CA PHE A 82 1.22 -1.17 3.92
C PHE A 82 0.29 -2.36 3.69
N GLU A 83 -0.41 -2.78 4.73
CA GLU A 83 -1.39 -3.87 4.67
C GLU A 83 -2.66 -3.43 5.40
N SER A 84 -3.82 -3.58 4.76
CA SER A 84 -5.11 -3.34 5.40
C SER A 84 -5.83 -4.65 5.71
N ASN A 85 -6.72 -4.63 6.71
CA ASN A 85 -7.59 -5.75 7.03
C ASN A 85 -8.65 -6.06 5.96
N GLN A 86 -8.79 -5.17 4.95
CA GLN A 86 -9.67 -5.36 3.79
C GLN A 86 -8.96 -6.02 2.59
N GLY A 87 -7.73 -6.53 2.79
CA GLY A 87 -6.97 -7.26 1.77
C GLY A 87 -6.12 -6.39 0.83
N LEU A 88 -6.02 -5.07 1.09
CA LEU A 88 -5.09 -4.22 0.35
C LEU A 88 -3.67 -4.42 0.88
N LYS A 89 -2.73 -4.73 -0.02
CA LYS A 89 -1.29 -4.79 0.25
C LYS A 89 -0.54 -3.91 -0.73
N VAL A 90 0.33 -3.05 -0.20
CA VAL A 90 1.15 -2.11 -0.98
C VAL A 90 2.60 -2.23 -0.55
N LEU A 91 3.51 -2.34 -1.52
CA LEU A 91 4.96 -2.30 -1.32
C LEU A 91 5.57 -1.27 -2.24
N GLY A 92 6.53 -0.49 -1.76
CA GLY A 92 7.24 0.49 -2.57
C GLY A 92 8.39 1.15 -1.83
N ASN A 93 9.19 1.93 -2.55
CA ASN A 93 10.19 2.78 -1.89
C ASN A 93 9.56 4.05 -1.30
N GLU A 94 8.55 4.57 -1.97
CA GLU A 94 7.71 5.67 -1.49
C GLU A 94 6.24 5.32 -1.70
N VAL A 95 5.40 5.62 -0.71
CA VAL A 95 3.95 5.45 -0.78
C VAL A 95 3.27 6.69 -0.22
N ASP A 96 2.45 7.33 -1.06
CA ASP A 96 1.56 8.41 -0.66
C ASP A 96 0.14 7.86 -0.59
N HIS A 97 -0.48 7.93 0.55
CA HIS A 97 -1.87 7.51 0.75
C HIS A 97 -2.72 8.69 1.21
N ASN A 98 -3.55 9.20 0.32
CA ASN A 98 -4.55 10.20 0.66
C ASN A 98 -5.86 9.48 1.00
N ILE A 99 -6.11 9.30 2.28
CA ILE A 99 -7.26 8.55 2.81
C ILE A 99 -8.57 9.23 2.41
N LYS A 100 -8.66 10.56 2.53
CA LYS A 100 -9.87 11.32 2.18
C LYS A 100 -10.25 11.27 0.71
N LYS A 101 -9.25 11.25 -0.17
CA LYS A 101 -9.44 11.19 -1.63
C LYS A 101 -9.40 9.77 -2.17
N GLU A 102 -9.18 8.79 -1.28
CA GLU A 102 -9.04 7.38 -1.63
C GLU A 102 -7.98 7.13 -2.72
N LYS A 103 -6.87 7.90 -2.63
CA LYS A 103 -5.77 7.82 -3.61
C LYS A 103 -4.54 7.18 -2.99
N ILE A 104 -3.91 6.28 -3.76
CA ILE A 104 -2.64 5.67 -3.42
C ILE A 104 -1.69 5.86 -4.59
N ASP A 105 -0.50 6.43 -4.31
CA ASP A 105 0.60 6.58 -5.24
C ASP A 105 1.80 5.79 -4.71
N VAL A 106 2.23 4.77 -5.43
CA VAL A 106 3.38 3.92 -5.10
C VAL A 106 4.49 4.22 -6.07
N ARG A 107 5.70 4.42 -5.58
CA ARG A 107 6.87 4.75 -6.40
C ARG A 107 8.09 3.93 -6.01
N GLY A 108 8.90 3.65 -7.01
CA GLY A 108 10.18 2.96 -6.88
C GLY A 108 10.23 1.65 -7.66
N LYS A 109 11.40 1.05 -7.63
CA LYS A 109 11.61 -0.26 -8.22
C LYS A 109 10.78 -1.30 -7.47
N GLU A 110 10.20 -2.25 -8.20
CA GLU A 110 9.36 -3.31 -7.63
C GLU A 110 8.13 -2.79 -6.86
N SER A 111 7.59 -1.62 -7.29
CA SER A 111 6.31 -1.13 -6.78
C SER A 111 5.22 -2.18 -6.96
N PHE A 112 4.49 -2.45 -5.89
CA PHE A 112 3.49 -3.51 -5.84
C PHE A 112 2.22 -3.01 -5.16
N LEU A 113 1.06 -3.36 -5.73
CA LEU A 113 -0.23 -3.16 -5.12
C LEU A 113 -1.11 -4.38 -5.42
N LYS A 114 -1.71 -4.94 -4.40
CA LYS A 114 -2.67 -6.04 -4.52
C LYS A 114 -3.88 -5.74 -3.66
N ASN A 115 -5.05 -6.01 -4.21
CA ASN A 115 -6.30 -6.19 -3.47
C ASN A 115 -6.91 -7.56 -3.78
N ASN A 116 -8.18 -7.77 -3.44
CA ASN A 116 -8.84 -9.05 -3.67
C ASN A 116 -9.01 -9.38 -5.16
N ASP A 117 -9.15 -8.37 -6.03
CA ASP A 117 -9.60 -8.52 -7.41
C ASP A 117 -8.47 -8.42 -8.43
N PHE A 118 -7.39 -7.68 -8.08
CA PHE A 118 -6.26 -7.47 -8.99
C PHE A 118 -4.91 -7.31 -8.29
N THR A 119 -3.87 -7.58 -9.04
CA THR A 119 -2.47 -7.33 -8.65
C THR A 119 -1.80 -6.42 -9.68
N MET A 120 -1.14 -5.38 -9.21
CA MET A 120 -0.38 -4.41 -10.01
C MET A 120 1.10 -4.43 -9.59
N VAL A 121 2.00 -4.47 -10.57
CA VAL A 121 3.45 -4.41 -10.36
C VAL A 121 4.06 -3.41 -11.35
N SER A 122 5.06 -2.65 -10.95
CA SER A 122 5.80 -1.75 -11.84
C SER A 122 7.19 -1.43 -11.29
N ASP A 123 8.18 -1.29 -12.16
CA ASP A 123 9.52 -0.77 -11.80
C ASP A 123 9.58 0.77 -11.77
N GLY A 124 8.44 1.45 -11.78
CA GLY A 124 8.33 2.90 -11.73
C GLY A 124 7.27 3.38 -10.76
N SER A 125 6.02 3.45 -11.21
CA SER A 125 4.92 3.93 -10.36
C SER A 125 3.61 3.19 -10.59
N ILE A 126 2.82 3.12 -9.52
CA ILE A 126 1.42 2.69 -9.54
C ILE A 126 0.61 3.80 -8.89
N ASN A 127 -0.39 4.30 -9.61
CA ASN A 127 -1.33 5.30 -9.12
C ASN A 127 -2.74 4.69 -9.18
N ILE A 128 -3.49 4.81 -8.11
CA ILE A 128 -4.88 4.35 -8.05
C ILE A 128 -5.75 5.38 -7.33
N ASN A 129 -6.95 5.57 -7.82
CA ASN A 129 -7.98 6.38 -7.22
C ASN A 129 -9.23 5.53 -7.04
N ASN A 130 -9.47 5.03 -5.83
CA ASN A 130 -10.57 4.13 -5.54
C ASN A 130 -11.95 4.79 -5.71
N SER A 131 -12.06 6.11 -5.44
CA SER A 131 -13.34 6.81 -5.62
C SER A 131 -13.78 6.96 -7.07
N SER A 132 -12.83 7.04 -8.03
CA SER A 132 -13.15 7.11 -9.46
C SER A 132 -12.94 5.79 -10.21
N GLY A 133 -12.22 4.86 -9.62
CA GLY A 133 -11.78 3.61 -10.24
C GLY A 133 -10.59 3.77 -11.19
N ASP A 134 -10.05 4.99 -11.35
CA ASP A 134 -8.94 5.23 -12.27
C ASP A 134 -7.64 4.66 -11.73
N PHE A 135 -6.85 4.02 -12.61
CA PHE A 135 -5.53 3.56 -12.28
C PHE A 135 -4.51 3.80 -13.41
N LYS A 136 -3.24 3.87 -13.02
CA LYS A 136 -2.12 3.98 -13.93
C LYS A 136 -0.90 3.25 -13.39
N LEU A 137 -0.26 2.44 -14.24
CA LEU A 137 1.06 1.87 -14.02
C LEU A 137 2.00 2.45 -15.06
N TYR A 138 3.18 2.88 -14.63
CA TYR A 138 4.19 3.41 -15.53
C TYR A 138 5.58 2.95 -15.10
N GLY A 139 6.33 2.43 -16.06
CA GLY A 139 7.69 1.94 -15.89
C GLY A 139 7.89 0.58 -16.54
N LEU A 140 9.14 0.16 -16.62
CA LEU A 140 9.50 -1.16 -17.15
C LEU A 140 8.79 -2.24 -16.34
N ASN A 141 8.47 -3.35 -16.99
CA ASN A 141 7.83 -4.52 -16.36
C ASN A 141 6.48 -4.23 -15.69
N SER A 142 5.78 -3.13 -16.10
CA SER A 142 4.44 -2.88 -15.57
C SER A 142 3.50 -4.01 -15.94
N LYS A 143 2.81 -4.54 -14.94
CA LYS A 143 1.93 -5.70 -15.05
C LYS A 143 0.65 -5.48 -14.25
N LEU A 144 -0.48 -5.70 -14.90
CA LEU A 144 -1.79 -5.84 -14.26
C LEU A 144 -2.23 -7.29 -14.40
N SER A 145 -2.65 -7.92 -13.31
CA SER A 145 -3.20 -9.27 -13.29
C SER A 145 -4.54 -9.26 -12.58
N THR A 146 -5.54 -9.85 -13.21
CA THR A 146 -6.82 -10.25 -12.62
C THR A 146 -6.96 -11.77 -12.75
N ASP A 147 -8.06 -12.36 -12.31
CA ASP A 147 -8.32 -13.79 -12.48
C ASP A 147 -8.48 -14.18 -13.97
N GLU A 148 -8.93 -13.24 -14.83
CA GLU A 148 -9.22 -13.51 -16.25
C GLU A 148 -8.08 -13.14 -17.19
N ILE A 149 -7.28 -12.11 -16.84
CA ILE A 149 -6.34 -11.50 -17.78
C ILE A 149 -5.04 -11.03 -17.09
N ILE A 150 -3.92 -11.22 -17.79
CA ILE A 150 -2.63 -10.66 -17.46
C ILE A 150 -2.19 -9.72 -18.58
N ILE A 151 -1.83 -8.50 -18.23
CA ILE A 151 -1.40 -7.45 -19.16
C ILE A 151 -0.03 -6.96 -18.74
N ILE A 152 0.91 -6.94 -19.68
CA ILE A 152 2.28 -6.47 -19.49
C ILE A 152 2.59 -5.41 -20.53
N GLY A 153 3.11 -4.26 -20.08
CA GLY A 153 3.54 -3.15 -20.94
C GLY A 153 4.11 -2.01 -20.09
N GLU A 154 4.69 -0.99 -20.69
CA GLU A 154 5.37 0.11 -19.99
C GLU A 154 4.38 1.16 -19.43
N ASP A 155 3.30 1.47 -20.14
CA ASP A 155 2.27 2.46 -19.76
C ASP A 155 0.89 1.78 -19.83
N ILE A 156 0.36 1.42 -18.67
CA ILE A 156 -0.96 0.80 -18.51
C ILE A 156 -1.85 1.80 -17.81
N LYS A 157 -2.99 2.14 -18.41
CA LYS A 157 -4.00 3.04 -17.86
C LYS A 157 -5.36 2.41 -18.00
N GLY A 158 -6.19 2.58 -17.01
CA GLY A 158 -7.53 2.06 -17.07
C GLY A 158 -8.44 2.59 -16.00
N LYS A 159 -9.62 2.02 -16.01
CA LYS A 159 -10.64 2.25 -15.01
C LYS A 159 -11.25 0.91 -14.64
N TYR A 160 -11.50 0.71 -13.36
CA TYR A 160 -12.33 -0.37 -12.87
C TYR A 160 -13.66 0.19 -12.35
N VAL A 161 -14.67 -0.64 -12.34
CA VAL A 161 -15.97 -0.37 -11.75
C VAL A 161 -16.28 -1.45 -10.73
N ASN A 162 -16.99 -1.10 -9.67
CA ASN A 162 -17.46 -2.09 -8.71
C ASN A 162 -18.81 -2.64 -9.16
N VAL A 163 -18.88 -3.94 -9.33
CA VAL A 163 -20.10 -4.68 -9.69
C VAL A 163 -20.30 -5.78 -8.66
N ASP A 164 -21.36 -5.70 -7.88
CA ASP A 164 -21.72 -6.69 -6.85
C ASP A 164 -20.61 -6.97 -5.80
N GLY A 165 -19.76 -5.96 -5.53
CA GLY A 165 -18.68 -6.05 -4.56
C GLY A 165 -17.32 -6.42 -5.16
N GLU A 166 -17.24 -6.77 -6.45
CA GLU A 166 -16.00 -7.08 -7.18
C GLU A 166 -15.57 -5.90 -8.05
N ASN A 167 -14.27 -5.60 -8.09
CA ASN A 167 -13.72 -4.58 -8.97
C ASN A 167 -13.34 -5.18 -10.32
N ILE A 168 -14.07 -4.82 -11.33
CA ILE A 168 -13.91 -5.33 -12.70
C ILE A 168 -13.29 -4.25 -13.57
N VAL A 169 -12.25 -4.59 -14.34
CA VAL A 169 -11.64 -3.66 -15.30
C VAL A 169 -12.64 -3.37 -16.43
N ASP A 170 -13.08 -2.12 -16.53
CA ASP A 170 -14.04 -1.63 -17.51
C ASP A 170 -13.34 -1.14 -18.78
N ILE A 171 -12.38 -0.24 -18.62
CA ILE A 171 -11.60 0.32 -19.74
C ILE A 171 -10.12 0.17 -19.41
N LEU A 172 -9.34 -0.22 -20.42
CA LEU A 172 -7.90 -0.32 -20.31
C LEU A 172 -7.22 0.07 -21.62
N THR A 173 -6.13 0.82 -21.52
CA THR A 173 -5.19 1.09 -22.60
C THR A 173 -3.79 0.75 -22.12
N VAL A 174 -3.07 -0.01 -22.92
CA VAL A 174 -1.68 -0.35 -22.69
C VAL A 174 -0.83 0.01 -23.87
N LYS A 175 0.38 0.53 -23.62
CA LYS A 175 1.41 0.86 -24.61
C LYS A 175 2.76 0.36 -24.15
N ASP A 176 3.56 -0.05 -25.11
CA ASP A 176 4.96 -0.43 -24.89
C ASP A 176 5.74 -0.12 -26.17
N PRO A 177 6.92 0.52 -26.13
CA PRO A 177 7.72 0.81 -27.30
C PRO A 177 8.18 -0.45 -28.03
N THR A 178 8.33 -1.55 -27.32
CA THR A 178 8.75 -2.83 -27.86
C THR A 178 7.59 -3.77 -28.07
N LYS A 179 6.89 -4.17 -27.00
CA LYS A 179 5.90 -5.23 -27.07
C LYS A 179 4.98 -5.26 -25.84
N VAL A 180 3.72 -4.94 -26.03
CA VAL A 180 2.64 -5.28 -25.11
C VAL A 180 2.36 -6.78 -25.19
N ASN A 181 2.16 -7.42 -24.05
CA ASN A 181 1.70 -8.80 -23.95
C ASN A 181 0.38 -8.86 -23.18
N ILE A 182 -0.63 -9.52 -23.76
CA ILE A 182 -1.94 -9.76 -23.15
C ILE A 182 -2.16 -11.26 -23.14
N GLN A 183 -2.37 -11.83 -21.97
CA GLN A 183 -2.56 -13.25 -21.74
C GLN A 183 -3.94 -13.48 -21.12
N THR A 184 -4.70 -14.39 -21.68
CA THR A 184 -5.91 -14.97 -21.10
C THR A 184 -5.70 -16.48 -20.90
N GLU A 185 -6.66 -17.18 -20.35
CA GLU A 185 -6.61 -18.64 -20.18
C GLU A 185 -6.31 -19.38 -21.50
N THR A 186 -6.83 -18.88 -22.62
CA THR A 186 -6.80 -19.58 -23.92
C THR A 186 -5.95 -18.88 -24.98
N SER A 187 -5.48 -17.65 -24.72
CA SER A 187 -4.87 -16.82 -25.76
C SER A 187 -3.69 -16.01 -25.24
N ASN A 188 -2.73 -15.78 -26.15
CA ASN A 188 -1.60 -14.88 -25.90
C ASN A 188 -1.45 -13.94 -27.09
N MET A 189 -1.63 -12.64 -26.86
CA MET A 189 -1.64 -11.60 -27.88
C MET A 189 -0.49 -10.62 -27.70
N PHE A 190 0.09 -10.17 -28.80
CA PHE A 190 1.20 -9.24 -28.80
C PHE A 190 0.90 -8.04 -29.71
N ALA A 191 1.19 -6.83 -29.23
CA ALA A 191 0.98 -5.58 -29.96
C ALA A 191 1.94 -4.50 -29.46
N LYS A 192 2.01 -3.34 -30.13
CA LYS A 192 2.66 -2.12 -29.57
C LYS A 192 1.68 -1.31 -28.72
N ARG A 193 0.41 -1.50 -28.96
CA ARG A 193 -0.68 -0.86 -28.22
C ARG A 193 -1.92 -1.76 -28.26
N ALA A 194 -2.63 -1.81 -27.14
CA ALA A 194 -3.95 -2.42 -27.07
C ALA A 194 -4.90 -1.55 -26.27
N THR A 195 -6.19 -1.69 -26.58
CA THR A 195 -7.29 -1.10 -25.83
C THR A 195 -8.33 -2.19 -25.59
N TYR A 196 -8.76 -2.29 -24.34
CA TYR A 196 -9.86 -3.16 -23.91
C TYR A 196 -11.00 -2.27 -23.44
N ASN A 197 -12.22 -2.66 -23.76
CA ASN A 197 -13.46 -2.02 -23.35
C ASN A 197 -14.47 -3.14 -23.11
N LYS A 198 -14.99 -3.26 -21.90
CA LYS A 198 -15.94 -4.30 -21.50
C LYS A 198 -17.36 -3.94 -21.87
#